data_06807eaff15c96b9bebebf97947612d2
#
_entry.id   06807eaff15c96b9bebebf97947612d2
#
_cell.length_a   1.000
_cell.length_b   1.000
_cell.length_c   1.000
_cell.angle_alpha   90.00
_cell.angle_beta   90.00
_cell.angle_gamma   90.00
#
_symmetry.space_group_name_H-M   'P 1'
#
loop_
_entity.id
_entity.type
_entity.pdbx_description
1 polymer ?
#
loop_
_entity_poly.entity_id
_entity_poly.type
_entity_poly.pdbx_seq_one_letter_code
_entity_poly.pdbx_strand_id
1 'polypeptide(L)'
;MNTLLKKTAIATVLATSVLSLSACDHEVSVSKNGAVVNANATATAALNDKSSFEEKAAYAIGASLGEYVAQMKQSQEQLIGPISAEKVIEGFTDGVNGASALDRAQIEKVLKDLDAKIQEKIAQEQKISAEDNLKAGEAFLAANSKKDGVVTTTSGLQYKVVKQGEGE
;
A
#
# COMPACT_ATOMS: atom_id res chain seq x y z
N MET A 1 35.28 69.72 0.93
CA MET A 1 35.19 69.95 2.38
C MET A 1 35.01 68.60 3.00
N ASN A 2 36.12 67.96 3.39
CA ASN A 2 36.59 67.82 4.77
C ASN A 2 35.53 67.16 5.65
N THR A 3 35.72 66.04 6.30
CA THR A 3 36.86 65.56 7.12
C THR A 3 36.60 64.14 7.61
N LEU A 4 37.59 63.35 7.61
CA LEU A 4 38.30 62.66 8.71
C LEU A 4 37.85 61.30 9.15
N LEU A 5 38.78 60.40 8.80
CA LEU A 5 39.11 59.12 9.47
C LEU A 5 38.97 59.16 10.99
N LYS A 6 38.42 58.08 11.55
CA LYS A 6 38.96 57.53 12.80
C LYS A 6 39.07 56.02 12.71
N LYS A 7 40.31 55.56 12.68
CA LYS A 7 40.76 54.21 12.93
C LYS A 7 40.61 53.92 14.43
N THR A 8 39.98 52.83 14.78
CA THR A 8 40.27 52.18 16.07
C THR A 8 40.48 50.70 15.84
N ALA A 9 41.71 50.33 16.04
CA ALA A 9 42.17 48.97 16.18
C ALA A 9 41.75 48.45 17.55
N ILE A 10 41.14 47.30 17.65
CA ILE A 10 41.00 46.55 18.89
C ILE A 10 41.41 45.09 18.62
N ALA A 11 42.25 44.70 19.49
CA ALA A 11 43.12 43.53 19.58
C ALA A 11 42.41 42.18 19.44
N THR A 12 43.12 41.31 18.80
CA THR A 12 43.11 39.85 18.79
C THR A 12 43.05 39.25 20.19
N VAL A 13 42.06 38.40 20.44
CA VAL A 13 42.16 37.34 21.44
C VAL A 13 41.89 36.03 20.71
N LEU A 14 42.95 35.28 20.44
CA LEU A 14 42.91 33.87 20.06
C LEU A 14 42.50 33.07 21.30
N ALA A 15 41.30 32.52 21.28
CA ALA A 15 40.94 31.42 22.15
C ALA A 15 40.91 30.17 21.29
N THR A 16 41.97 29.37 21.37
CA THR A 16 42.04 28.01 20.82
C THR A 16 41.20 27.09 21.66
N SER A 17 39.97 26.82 21.23
CA SER A 17 39.19 25.71 21.75
C SER A 17 39.43 24.50 20.84
N VAL A 18 40.19 23.56 21.33
CA VAL A 18 40.37 22.22 20.77
C VAL A 18 39.05 21.47 20.91
N LEU A 19 38.28 21.41 19.88
CA LEU A 19 37.15 20.46 19.77
C LEU A 19 37.75 19.10 19.40
N SER A 20 37.84 18.23 20.39
CA SER A 20 38.10 16.81 20.22
C SER A 20 36.93 16.21 19.42
N LEU A 21 37.13 15.93 18.13
CA LEU A 21 36.29 15.05 17.36
C LEU A 21 36.48 13.63 17.92
N SER A 22 35.54 13.19 18.73
CA SER A 22 35.34 11.76 18.99
C SER A 22 34.81 11.15 17.72
N ALA A 23 35.67 10.55 16.90
CA ALA A 23 35.29 9.64 15.86
C ALA A 23 34.65 8.41 16.53
N CYS A 24 33.34 8.32 16.53
CA CYS A 24 32.66 7.05 16.79
C CYS A 24 32.84 6.18 15.55
N ASP A 25 33.78 5.24 15.63
CA ASP A 25 33.84 4.08 14.78
C ASP A 25 32.52 3.30 14.95
N HIS A 26 31.61 3.44 14.01
CA HIS A 26 30.45 2.56 13.92
C HIS A 26 30.86 1.37 13.05
N GLU A 27 31.19 0.27 13.72
CA GLU A 27 31.32 -1.03 13.07
C GLU A 27 29.98 -1.41 12.41
N VAL A 28 30.03 -1.59 11.09
CA VAL A 28 28.93 -2.12 10.30
C VAL A 28 28.79 -3.61 10.63
N SER A 29 27.85 -3.96 11.49
CA SER A 29 27.51 -5.34 11.73
C SER A 29 26.60 -5.86 10.59
N VAL A 30 27.16 -6.67 9.72
CA VAL A 30 26.42 -7.37 8.67
C VAL A 30 25.59 -8.48 9.32
N SER A 31 24.28 -8.30 9.38
CA SER A 31 23.34 -9.35 9.74
C SER A 31 23.32 -10.42 8.64
N LYS A 32 23.36 -11.69 9.02
CA LYS A 32 23.43 -12.86 8.11
C LYS A 32 22.18 -13.07 7.22
N ASN A 33 21.22 -12.16 7.22
CA ASN A 33 19.99 -12.23 6.43
C ASN A 33 19.92 -11.23 5.26
N GLY A 34 21.04 -10.68 4.82
CA GLY A 34 21.11 -9.97 3.53
C GLY A 34 20.36 -8.63 3.44
N ALA A 35 19.80 -8.11 4.50
CA ALA A 35 19.22 -6.77 4.52
C ALA A 35 20.31 -5.74 4.87
N VAL A 36 20.77 -4.99 3.88
CA VAL A 36 21.63 -3.82 4.11
C VAL A 36 20.74 -2.73 4.73
N VAL A 37 20.71 -2.66 6.05
CA VAL A 37 20.17 -1.50 6.76
C VAL A 37 21.17 -0.36 6.60
N ASN A 38 20.81 0.62 5.79
CA ASN A 38 21.62 1.83 5.63
C ASN A 38 21.68 2.55 6.99
N ALA A 39 22.86 2.51 7.63
CA ALA A 39 23.10 3.03 8.99
C ALA A 39 23.00 4.58 9.09
N ASN A 40 22.47 5.25 8.08
CA ASN A 40 22.22 6.68 8.07
C ASN A 40 20.75 7.05 8.30
N ALA A 41 19.90 6.08 8.67
CA ALA A 41 18.64 6.40 9.30
C ALA A 41 18.98 6.92 10.70
N THR A 42 18.88 8.21 10.91
CA THR A 42 18.82 8.82 12.24
C THR A 42 17.87 7.95 13.05
N ALA A 43 18.35 7.26 14.08
CA ALA A 43 17.48 6.42 14.91
C ALA A 43 16.39 7.35 15.46
N THR A 44 15.25 7.34 14.81
CA THR A 44 14.07 8.09 15.25
C THR A 44 13.73 7.49 16.61
N ALA A 45 13.90 8.26 17.67
CA ALA A 45 13.59 7.80 19.01
C ALA A 45 12.17 7.23 18.97
N ALA A 46 12.02 5.98 19.45
CA ALA A 46 10.72 5.33 19.45
C ALA A 46 9.72 6.23 20.19
N LEU A 47 8.53 6.42 19.60
CA LEU A 47 7.47 7.19 20.23
C LEU A 47 7.18 6.64 21.63
N ASN A 48 7.09 7.55 22.59
CA ASN A 48 6.77 7.23 23.98
C ASN A 48 5.88 8.32 24.58
N ASP A 49 5.54 8.19 25.86
CA ASP A 49 4.65 9.13 26.54
C ASP A 49 5.19 10.57 26.60
N LYS A 50 6.51 10.75 26.45
CA LYS A 50 7.18 12.06 26.46
C LYS A 50 7.29 12.69 25.06
N SER A 51 6.94 11.95 24.00
CA SER A 51 6.95 12.48 22.64
C SER A 51 5.94 13.63 22.51
N SER A 52 6.31 14.66 21.74
CA SER A 52 5.45 15.82 21.50
C SER A 52 4.17 15.44 20.76
N PHE A 53 3.18 16.32 20.77
CA PHE A 53 1.94 16.12 19.98
C PHE A 53 2.26 16.06 18.48
N GLU A 54 3.17 16.91 18.01
CA GLU A 54 3.58 17.01 16.60
C GLU A 54 4.26 15.72 16.14
N GLU A 55 5.14 15.15 16.96
CA GLU A 55 5.78 13.85 16.66
C GLU A 55 4.76 12.73 16.58
N LYS A 56 3.83 12.67 17.54
CA LYS A 56 2.75 11.69 17.56
C LYS A 56 1.81 11.85 16.37
N ALA A 57 1.47 13.09 16.01
CA ALA A 57 0.61 13.40 14.87
C ALA A 57 1.28 13.02 13.55
N ALA A 58 2.54 13.35 13.36
CA ALA A 58 3.30 12.96 12.16
C ALA A 58 3.37 11.43 12.00
N TYR A 59 3.66 10.71 13.09
CA TYR A 59 3.66 9.26 13.08
C TYR A 59 2.27 8.67 12.78
N ALA A 60 1.21 9.21 13.40
CA ALA A 60 -0.15 8.73 13.19
C ALA A 60 -0.60 8.91 11.72
N ILE A 61 -0.22 10.02 11.08
CA ILE A 61 -0.46 10.22 9.64
C ILE A 61 0.25 9.15 8.83
N GLY A 62 1.55 8.91 9.10
CA GLY A 62 2.31 7.88 8.40
C GLY A 62 1.75 6.48 8.62
N ALA A 63 1.37 6.14 9.85
CA ALA A 63 0.79 4.84 10.21
C ALA A 63 -0.55 4.61 9.51
N SER A 64 -1.44 5.59 9.48
CA SER A 64 -2.74 5.46 8.80
C SER A 64 -2.61 5.33 7.28
N LEU A 65 -1.64 6.02 6.66
CA LEU A 65 -1.31 5.81 5.25
C LEU A 65 -0.74 4.40 5.01
N GLY A 66 0.10 3.91 5.92
CA GLY A 66 0.64 2.56 5.86
C GLY A 66 -0.45 1.49 5.92
N GLU A 67 -1.44 1.64 6.81
CA GLU A 67 -2.59 0.73 6.91
C GLU A 67 -3.42 0.74 5.63
N TYR A 68 -3.70 1.91 5.07
CA TYR A 68 -4.41 2.02 3.80
C TYR A 68 -3.67 1.30 2.66
N VAL A 69 -2.35 1.52 2.55
CA VAL A 69 -1.50 0.86 1.53
C VAL A 69 -1.47 -0.65 1.75
N ALA A 70 -1.42 -1.14 3.00
CA ALA A 70 -1.43 -2.55 3.31
C ALA A 70 -2.74 -3.23 2.86
N GLN A 71 -3.89 -2.61 3.10
CA GLN A 71 -5.20 -3.10 2.64
C GLN A 71 -5.30 -3.10 1.10
N MET A 72 -4.87 -2.02 0.45
CA MET A 72 -4.84 -1.93 -1.00
C MET A 72 -3.95 -3.03 -1.60
N LYS A 73 -2.73 -3.21 -1.06
CA LYS A 73 -1.80 -4.26 -1.46
C LYS A 73 -2.46 -5.63 -1.36
N GLN A 74 -3.06 -5.97 -0.22
CA GLN A 74 -3.70 -7.27 -0.01
C GLN A 74 -4.83 -7.54 -1.01
N SER A 75 -5.66 -6.56 -1.33
CA SER A 75 -6.74 -6.71 -2.31
C SER A 75 -6.22 -6.89 -3.74
N GLN A 76 -5.17 -6.18 -4.11
CA GLN A 76 -4.59 -6.27 -5.44
C GLN A 76 -3.76 -7.54 -5.65
N GLU A 77 -3.05 -8.02 -4.63
CA GLU A 77 -2.26 -9.26 -4.71
C GLU A 77 -3.08 -10.49 -5.08
N GLN A 78 -4.35 -10.53 -4.72
CA GLN A 78 -5.25 -11.61 -5.10
C GLN A 78 -5.50 -11.64 -6.61
N LEU A 79 -5.41 -10.50 -7.29
CA LEU A 79 -5.69 -10.35 -8.72
C LEU A 79 -4.44 -10.43 -9.59
N ILE A 80 -3.35 -9.80 -9.16
CA ILE A 80 -2.14 -9.60 -9.99
C ILE A 80 -0.89 -10.31 -9.48
N GLY A 81 -0.97 -10.95 -8.31
CA GLY A 81 0.18 -11.58 -7.64
C GLY A 81 0.93 -10.65 -6.69
N PRO A 82 2.01 -11.13 -6.08
CA PRO A 82 2.67 -10.45 -4.97
C PRO A 82 3.22 -9.07 -5.34
N ILE A 83 2.94 -8.09 -4.48
CA ILE A 83 3.47 -6.72 -4.54
C ILE A 83 4.53 -6.57 -3.45
N SER A 84 5.75 -6.17 -3.82
CA SER A 84 6.84 -5.97 -2.87
C SER A 84 6.55 -4.82 -1.91
N ALA A 85 6.40 -5.14 -0.62
CA ALA A 85 6.24 -4.14 0.44
C ALA A 85 7.47 -3.22 0.53
N GLU A 86 8.68 -3.75 0.31
CA GLU A 86 9.93 -2.99 0.32
C GLU A 86 9.91 -1.89 -0.76
N LYS A 87 9.47 -2.24 -1.98
CA LYS A 87 9.38 -1.27 -3.09
C LYS A 87 8.28 -0.23 -2.87
N VAL A 88 7.19 -0.59 -2.20
CA VAL A 88 6.15 0.38 -1.81
C VAL A 88 6.70 1.37 -0.79
N ILE A 89 7.42 0.89 0.24
CA ILE A 89 8.04 1.76 1.26
C ILE A 89 9.12 2.64 0.65
N GLU A 90 9.97 2.09 -0.23
CA GLU A 90 11.00 2.85 -0.97
C GLU A 90 10.34 3.97 -1.78
N GLY A 91 9.36 3.65 -2.63
CA GLY A 91 8.67 4.64 -3.45
C GLY A 91 7.92 5.70 -2.64
N PHE A 92 7.33 5.34 -1.50
CA PHE A 92 6.71 6.28 -0.58
C PHE A 92 7.75 7.25 0.02
N THR A 93 8.88 6.71 0.49
CA THR A 93 9.97 7.49 1.07
C THR A 93 10.56 8.46 0.06
N ASP A 94 10.83 7.99 -1.15
CA ASP A 94 11.34 8.81 -2.24
C ASP A 94 10.34 9.90 -2.65
N GLY A 95 9.06 9.57 -2.70
CA GLY A 95 8.01 10.52 -3.00
C GLY A 95 7.90 11.64 -1.98
N VAL A 96 7.98 11.34 -0.68
CA VAL A 96 7.96 12.33 0.42
C VAL A 96 9.19 13.23 0.35
N ASN A 97 10.35 12.70 -0.05
CA ASN A 97 11.60 13.45 -0.14
C ASN A 97 11.78 14.16 -1.50
N GLY A 98 10.85 14.02 -2.44
CA GLY A 98 10.99 14.59 -3.78
C GLY A 98 12.09 13.95 -4.62
N ALA A 99 12.49 12.72 -4.30
CA ALA A 99 13.59 11.98 -4.91
C ALA A 99 13.11 10.75 -5.70
N SER A 100 11.87 10.75 -6.18
CA SER A 100 11.26 9.62 -6.89
C SER A 100 12.13 9.17 -8.07
N ALA A 101 12.39 7.87 -8.14
CA ALA A 101 13.13 7.24 -9.25
C ALA A 101 12.35 7.24 -10.58
N LEU A 102 11.03 7.40 -10.51
CA LEU A 102 10.15 7.54 -11.67
C LEU A 102 9.64 8.97 -11.77
N ASP A 103 9.62 9.53 -12.97
CA ASP A 103 8.94 10.78 -13.20
C ASP A 103 7.41 10.62 -13.16
N ARG A 104 6.69 11.74 -13.13
CA ARG A 104 5.23 11.74 -13.03
C ARG A 104 4.55 10.99 -14.17
N ALA A 105 5.03 11.14 -15.39
CA ALA A 105 4.44 10.48 -16.57
C ALA A 105 4.66 8.96 -16.51
N GLN A 106 5.83 8.54 -16.04
CA GLN A 106 6.13 7.12 -15.82
C GLN A 106 5.24 6.52 -14.74
N ILE A 107 5.05 7.23 -13.61
CA ILE A 107 4.13 6.79 -12.54
C ILE A 107 2.71 6.64 -13.08
N GLU A 108 2.18 7.65 -13.75
CA GLU A 108 0.83 7.63 -14.32
C GLU A 108 0.66 6.47 -15.32
N LYS A 109 1.66 6.24 -16.17
CA LYS A 109 1.65 5.11 -17.12
C LYS A 109 1.60 3.76 -16.40
N VAL A 110 2.46 3.54 -15.42
CA VAL A 110 2.53 2.27 -14.68
C VAL A 110 1.22 2.02 -13.92
N LEU A 111 0.65 3.04 -13.28
CA LEU A 111 -0.63 2.91 -12.58
C LEU A 111 -1.79 2.60 -13.55
N LYS A 112 -1.80 3.20 -14.74
CA LYS A 112 -2.78 2.88 -15.77
C LYS A 112 -2.64 1.44 -16.29
N ASP A 113 -1.40 0.99 -16.51
CA ASP A 113 -1.13 -0.38 -16.94
C ASP A 113 -1.52 -1.40 -15.85
N LEU A 114 -1.32 -1.03 -14.59
CA LEU A 114 -1.77 -1.82 -13.43
C LEU A 114 -3.29 -1.94 -13.38
N ASP A 115 -4.02 -0.83 -13.52
CA ASP A 115 -5.47 -0.81 -13.55
C ASP A 115 -6.01 -1.69 -14.69
N ALA A 116 -5.44 -1.59 -15.89
CA ALA A 116 -5.83 -2.42 -17.02
C ALA A 116 -5.67 -3.92 -16.73
N LYS A 117 -4.57 -4.32 -16.08
CA LYS A 117 -4.36 -5.73 -15.66
C LYS A 117 -5.39 -6.18 -14.64
N ILE A 118 -5.72 -5.34 -13.67
CA ILE A 118 -6.73 -5.63 -12.66
C ILE A 118 -8.10 -5.84 -13.33
N GLN A 119 -8.50 -4.95 -14.23
CA GLN A 119 -9.76 -5.05 -14.95
C GLN A 119 -9.83 -6.32 -15.81
N GLU A 120 -8.76 -6.67 -16.50
CA GLU A 120 -8.67 -7.92 -17.27
C GLU A 120 -8.89 -9.15 -16.38
N LYS A 121 -8.24 -9.18 -15.21
CA LYS A 121 -8.40 -10.29 -14.25
C LYS A 121 -9.80 -10.40 -13.70
N ILE A 122 -10.41 -9.28 -13.32
CA ILE A 122 -11.80 -9.24 -12.85
C ILE A 122 -12.75 -9.78 -13.95
N ALA A 123 -12.58 -9.34 -15.19
CA ALA A 123 -13.41 -9.82 -16.30
C ALA A 123 -13.22 -11.33 -16.54
N GLN A 124 -11.99 -11.83 -16.43
CA GLN A 124 -11.70 -13.26 -16.56
C GLN A 124 -12.37 -14.09 -15.46
N GLU A 125 -12.27 -13.64 -14.20
CA GLU A 125 -12.89 -14.33 -13.06
C GLU A 125 -14.42 -14.32 -13.15
N GLN A 126 -15.02 -13.18 -13.55
CA GLN A 126 -16.45 -13.09 -13.79
C GLN A 126 -16.92 -14.06 -14.87
N LYS A 127 -16.16 -14.19 -15.96
CA LYS A 127 -16.47 -15.14 -17.03
C LYS A 127 -16.44 -16.58 -16.53
N ILE A 128 -15.39 -16.98 -15.82
CA ILE A 128 -15.26 -18.32 -15.23
C ILE A 128 -16.42 -18.60 -14.28
N SER A 129 -16.70 -17.65 -13.37
CA SER A 129 -17.81 -17.77 -12.41
C SER A 129 -19.16 -17.88 -13.11
N ALA A 130 -19.40 -17.13 -14.19
CA ALA A 130 -20.64 -17.23 -14.97
C ALA A 130 -20.77 -18.59 -15.66
N GLU A 131 -19.70 -19.12 -16.25
CA GLU A 131 -19.71 -20.44 -16.87
C GLU A 131 -19.95 -21.55 -15.84
N ASP A 132 -19.34 -21.48 -14.68
CA ASP A 132 -19.51 -22.46 -13.60
C ASP A 132 -20.94 -22.41 -13.02
N ASN A 133 -21.47 -21.19 -12.80
CA ASN A 133 -22.85 -21.00 -12.34
C ASN A 133 -23.87 -21.53 -13.36
N LEU A 134 -23.63 -21.32 -14.66
CA LEU A 134 -24.49 -21.85 -15.73
C LEU A 134 -24.51 -23.38 -15.69
N LYS A 135 -23.33 -24.02 -15.65
CA LYS A 135 -23.20 -25.50 -15.57
C LYS A 135 -23.87 -26.06 -14.32
N ALA A 136 -23.65 -25.43 -13.19
CA ALA A 136 -24.27 -25.81 -11.92
C ALA A 136 -25.80 -25.67 -11.97
N GLY A 137 -26.29 -24.59 -12.54
CA GLY A 137 -27.71 -24.34 -12.76
C GLY A 137 -28.37 -25.37 -13.69
N GLU A 138 -27.77 -25.68 -14.84
CA GLU A 138 -28.22 -26.71 -15.75
C GLU A 138 -28.24 -28.09 -15.10
N ALA A 139 -27.18 -28.47 -14.35
CA ALA A 139 -27.14 -29.73 -13.62
C ALA A 139 -28.24 -29.81 -12.55
N PHE A 140 -28.47 -28.72 -11.81
CA PHE A 140 -29.53 -28.63 -10.83
C PHE A 140 -30.90 -28.82 -11.49
N LEU A 141 -31.22 -28.10 -12.57
CA LEU A 141 -32.48 -28.18 -13.27
C LEU A 141 -32.71 -29.58 -13.85
N ALA A 142 -31.68 -30.20 -14.43
CA ALA A 142 -31.72 -31.57 -14.95
C ALA A 142 -31.99 -32.62 -13.84
N ALA A 143 -31.42 -32.43 -12.68
CA ALA A 143 -31.68 -33.30 -11.53
C ALA A 143 -33.05 -33.03 -10.90
N ASN A 144 -33.45 -31.77 -10.79
CA ASN A 144 -34.68 -31.38 -10.14
C ASN A 144 -35.92 -31.78 -10.95
N SER A 145 -35.87 -31.73 -12.29
CA SER A 145 -36.96 -32.18 -13.17
C SER A 145 -37.34 -33.66 -13.00
N LYS A 146 -36.43 -34.47 -12.44
CA LYS A 146 -36.65 -35.91 -12.18
C LYS A 146 -37.29 -36.20 -10.83
N LYS A 147 -37.47 -35.18 -9.99
CA LYS A 147 -38.06 -35.35 -8.65
C LYS A 147 -39.58 -35.42 -8.72
N ASP A 148 -40.15 -36.22 -7.83
CA ASP A 148 -41.59 -36.37 -7.73
C ASP A 148 -42.31 -35.05 -7.46
N GLY A 149 -43.36 -34.79 -8.26
CA GLY A 149 -44.21 -33.62 -8.17
C GLY A 149 -43.57 -32.32 -8.70
N VAL A 150 -42.41 -32.39 -9.34
CA VAL A 150 -41.83 -31.25 -10.05
C VAL A 150 -42.39 -31.18 -11.47
N VAL A 151 -42.90 -30.03 -11.85
CA VAL A 151 -43.40 -29.70 -13.18
C VAL A 151 -42.47 -28.72 -13.85
N THR A 152 -42.10 -28.98 -15.09
CA THR A 152 -41.28 -28.06 -15.91
C THR A 152 -42.17 -27.44 -16.97
N THR A 153 -42.21 -26.11 -17.03
CA THR A 153 -42.95 -25.36 -18.06
C THR A 153 -42.17 -25.28 -19.38
N THR A 154 -42.81 -24.82 -20.44
CA THR A 154 -42.19 -24.58 -21.75
C THR A 154 -41.08 -23.51 -21.68
N SER A 155 -41.12 -22.59 -20.71
CA SER A 155 -40.07 -21.59 -20.47
C SER A 155 -38.89 -22.13 -19.68
N GLY A 156 -38.94 -23.40 -19.22
CA GLY A 156 -37.91 -23.99 -18.37
C GLY A 156 -38.07 -23.72 -16.85
N LEU A 157 -39.13 -22.98 -16.47
CA LEU A 157 -39.44 -22.77 -15.05
C LEU A 157 -39.86 -24.13 -14.45
N GLN A 158 -39.31 -24.46 -13.29
CA GLN A 158 -39.66 -25.65 -12.54
C GLN A 158 -40.38 -25.25 -11.24
N TYR A 159 -41.48 -25.93 -10.95
CA TYR A 159 -42.21 -25.71 -9.72
C TYR A 159 -42.77 -27.03 -9.16
N LYS A 160 -43.05 -27.03 -7.88
CA LYS A 160 -43.77 -28.12 -7.19
C LYS A 160 -44.84 -27.51 -6.33
N VAL A 161 -46.06 -28.06 -6.44
CA VAL A 161 -47.14 -27.66 -5.55
C VAL A 161 -46.91 -28.32 -4.18
N VAL A 162 -46.63 -27.51 -3.16
CA VAL A 162 -46.46 -27.97 -1.78
C VAL A 162 -47.81 -28.09 -1.05
N LYS A 163 -48.73 -27.16 -1.34
CA LYS A 163 -50.10 -27.16 -0.82
C LYS A 163 -51.02 -26.56 -1.87
N GLN A 164 -52.10 -27.28 -2.18
CA GLN A 164 -53.14 -26.76 -3.06
C GLN A 164 -53.92 -25.65 -2.33
N GLY A 165 -54.08 -24.50 -2.96
CA GLY A 165 -54.95 -23.44 -2.45
C GLY A 165 -56.41 -23.84 -2.65
N GLU A 166 -57.25 -23.41 -1.72
CA GLU A 166 -58.72 -23.60 -1.78
C GLU A 166 -59.40 -22.33 -2.27
N GLY A 167 -58.85 -21.56 -3.16
CA GLY A 167 -59.31 -20.26 -3.68
C GLY A 167 -60.78 -19.93 -3.34
N GLU A 168 -61.13 -18.65 -3.31
CA GLU A 168 -62.50 -18.20 -3.20
C GLU A 168 -63.30 -18.57 -4.44
#